data_018d07f6782e7fdd33dc22074a0f7816
#
_entry.id   018d07f6782e7fdd33dc22074a0f7816
#
_cell.length_a   1.000
_cell.length_b   1.000
_cell.length_c   1.000
_cell.angle_alpha   90.00
_cell.angle_beta   90.00
_cell.angle_gamma   90.00
#
_symmetry.space_group_name_H-M   'P 1'
#
loop_
_entity.id
_entity.type
_entity.pdbx_description
1 polymer ?
#
loop_
_entity_poly.entity_id
_entity_poly.type
_entity_poly.pdbx_seq_one_letter_code
_entity_poly.pdbx_strand_id
1 'polypeptide(L)'
;GTLFNDINIQRRNSAGVITEQIKVPIEYSAKDKMLLHIRRMSTTDASVQTTLPRMGFVLNGITYDGTRKLNTLGQVYAANTAASSSTLLKQYNPVPYNFDFELTAAVDNAEDGAQIFEQIVPFFTPEFTVSVNLVPSMNVKPDISIILNSTTTEDSYEGDFTTRREIIWTFGFQLKGYIYPDVKSGSVTKSV
;
A
#
# COMPACT_ATOMS: atom_id res chain seq x y z
N GLY A 1 3.33 -1.75 2.77
CA GLY A 1 3.57 -3.16 3.14
C GLY A 1 2.96 -3.54 4.49
N THR A 2 3.04 -2.68 5.50
CA THR A 2 2.57 -3.03 6.87
C THR A 2 1.04 -3.17 6.99
N LEU A 3 0.26 -2.43 6.21
CA LEU A 3 -1.21 -2.44 6.28
C LEU A 3 -1.82 -3.82 5.94
N PHE A 4 -1.20 -4.56 5.02
CA PHE A 4 -1.72 -5.85 4.55
C PHE A 4 -0.82 -7.04 4.92
N ASN A 5 0.05 -6.88 5.91
CA ASN A 5 1.03 -7.91 6.28
C ASN A 5 0.46 -9.03 7.17
N ASP A 6 -0.74 -8.84 7.71
CA ASP A 6 -1.35 -9.78 8.66
C ASP A 6 -2.60 -10.48 8.10
N ILE A 7 -2.70 -10.56 6.77
CA ILE A 7 -3.79 -11.30 6.12
C ILE A 7 -3.52 -12.79 6.25
N ASN A 8 -4.52 -13.51 6.79
CA ASN A 8 -4.46 -14.94 7.03
C ASN A 8 -5.67 -15.63 6.42
N ILE A 9 -5.44 -16.78 5.79
CA ILE A 9 -6.50 -17.65 5.30
C ILE A 9 -6.71 -18.79 6.29
N GLN A 10 -7.97 -19.12 6.55
CA GLN A 10 -8.36 -20.21 7.42
C GLN A 10 -9.04 -21.30 6.58
N ARG A 11 -8.50 -22.49 6.61
CA ARG A 11 -9.16 -23.67 6.05
C ARG A 11 -9.91 -24.40 7.13
N ARG A 12 -11.16 -24.78 6.85
CA ARG A 12 -12.05 -25.46 7.80
C ARG A 12 -12.44 -26.83 7.27
N ASN A 13 -12.63 -27.77 8.17
CA ASN A 13 -13.20 -29.07 7.82
C ASN A 13 -14.73 -28.98 7.70
N SER A 14 -15.38 -30.10 7.30
CA SER A 14 -16.83 -30.20 7.18
C SER A 14 -17.61 -29.95 8.48
N ALA A 15 -16.93 -30.02 9.62
CA ALA A 15 -17.50 -29.74 10.95
C ALA A 15 -17.30 -28.25 11.36
N GLY A 16 -16.73 -27.40 10.48
CA GLY A 16 -16.49 -25.98 10.76
C GLY A 16 -15.26 -25.69 11.62
N VAL A 17 -14.48 -26.72 11.97
CA VAL A 17 -13.26 -26.54 12.78
C VAL A 17 -12.11 -26.10 11.90
N ILE A 18 -11.36 -25.09 12.36
CA ILE A 18 -10.16 -24.61 11.65
C ILE A 18 -9.09 -25.70 11.68
N THR A 19 -8.69 -26.17 10.51
CA THR A 19 -7.66 -27.21 10.35
C THR A 19 -6.30 -26.63 10.01
N GLU A 20 -6.28 -25.48 9.31
CA GLU A 20 -5.06 -24.83 8.88
C GLU A 20 -5.24 -23.31 8.84
N GLN A 21 -4.19 -22.59 9.23
CA GLN A 21 -4.12 -21.14 9.11
C GLN A 21 -2.85 -20.78 8.33
N ILE A 22 -3.03 -20.12 7.20
CA ILE A 22 -1.94 -19.77 6.28
C ILE A 22 -1.82 -18.26 6.25
N LYS A 23 -0.64 -17.72 6.59
CA LYS A 23 -0.33 -16.31 6.41
C LYS A 23 -0.01 -16.06 4.94
N VAL A 24 -0.70 -15.09 4.33
CA VAL A 24 -0.50 -14.73 2.92
C VAL A 24 0.71 -13.80 2.79
N PRO A 25 1.79 -14.23 2.12
CA PRO A 25 2.95 -13.38 1.91
C PRO A 25 2.63 -12.26 0.93
N ILE A 26 3.17 -11.05 1.22
CA ILE A 26 3.04 -9.87 0.36
C ILE A 26 4.42 -9.39 -0.09
N GLU A 27 4.59 -9.14 -1.39
CA GLU A 27 5.84 -8.68 -1.99
C GLU A 27 5.60 -7.44 -2.86
N TYR A 28 6.66 -6.62 -3.05
CA TYR A 28 6.62 -5.56 -4.06
C TYR A 28 6.87 -6.18 -5.44
N SER A 29 5.81 -6.41 -6.19
CA SER A 29 5.88 -7.04 -7.50
C SER A 29 4.67 -6.66 -8.34
N ALA A 30 4.92 -6.37 -9.63
CA ALA A 30 3.85 -6.23 -10.62
C ALA A 30 3.17 -7.59 -10.87
N LYS A 31 1.86 -7.55 -11.20
CA LYS A 31 1.02 -8.72 -11.48
C LYS A 31 1.71 -9.74 -12.40
N ASP A 32 2.17 -9.30 -13.56
CA ASP A 32 2.77 -10.19 -14.56
C ASP A 32 4.05 -10.87 -14.07
N LYS A 33 4.89 -10.13 -13.33
CA LYS A 33 6.12 -10.67 -12.75
C LYS A 33 5.82 -11.72 -11.68
N MET A 34 4.83 -11.46 -10.84
CA MET A 34 4.39 -12.41 -9.81
C MET A 34 3.84 -13.69 -10.45
N LEU A 35 2.99 -13.58 -11.48
CA LEU A 35 2.43 -14.73 -12.20
C LEU A 35 3.49 -15.52 -12.93
N LEU A 36 4.43 -14.86 -13.59
CA LEU A 36 5.58 -15.51 -14.21
C LEU A 36 6.40 -16.31 -13.18
N HIS A 37 6.60 -15.77 -12.01
CA HIS A 37 7.34 -16.45 -10.95
C HIS A 37 6.61 -17.71 -10.46
N ILE A 38 5.29 -17.61 -10.26
CA ILE A 38 4.43 -18.73 -9.86
C ILE A 38 4.48 -19.84 -10.93
N ARG A 39 4.29 -19.49 -12.20
CA ARG A 39 4.27 -20.44 -13.32
C ARG A 39 5.63 -21.08 -13.58
N ARG A 40 6.71 -20.33 -13.47
CA ARG A 40 8.07 -20.79 -13.74
C ARG A 40 8.58 -21.79 -12.72
N MET A 41 8.20 -21.63 -11.47
CA MET A 41 8.58 -22.56 -10.40
C MET A 41 7.77 -23.85 -10.41
N SER A 42 6.58 -23.84 -10.99
CA SER A 42 5.77 -25.05 -11.19
C SER A 42 6.38 -26.04 -12.20
N THR A 43 7.27 -25.58 -13.08
CA THR A 43 7.80 -26.40 -14.18
C THR A 43 9.23 -26.92 -13.96
N THR A 44 10.01 -26.40 -13.00
CA THR A 44 11.48 -26.63 -13.00
C THR A 44 12.00 -27.45 -11.82
N ASP A 45 11.34 -27.47 -10.66
CA ASP A 45 11.82 -28.25 -9.51
C ASP A 45 10.68 -28.56 -8.51
N ALA A 46 10.49 -29.84 -8.25
CA ALA A 46 9.51 -30.34 -7.29
C ALA A 46 9.82 -29.99 -5.82
N SER A 47 10.97 -29.36 -5.53
CA SER A 47 11.42 -29.06 -4.18
C SER A 47 11.09 -27.66 -3.68
N VAL A 48 10.73 -26.72 -4.56
CA VAL A 48 10.33 -25.35 -4.18
C VAL A 48 9.00 -25.00 -4.85
N GLN A 49 7.93 -25.61 -4.37
CA GLN A 49 6.59 -25.18 -4.77
C GLN A 49 6.35 -23.77 -4.21
N THR A 50 6.23 -22.79 -5.10
CA THR A 50 5.66 -21.50 -4.74
C THR A 50 4.21 -21.73 -4.35
N THR A 51 3.94 -21.68 -3.05
CA THR A 51 2.61 -21.92 -2.51
C THR A 51 1.73 -20.72 -2.80
N LEU A 52 0.57 -20.94 -3.39
CA LEU A 52 -0.56 -20.01 -3.32
C LEU A 52 -1.27 -20.21 -1.98
N PRO A 53 -1.81 -19.21 -1.37
CA PRO A 53 -2.05 -17.85 -1.84
C PRO A 53 -0.84 -16.91 -1.73
N ARG A 54 -0.78 -15.89 -2.58
CA ARG A 54 0.29 -14.88 -2.58
C ARG A 54 -0.25 -13.51 -3.00
N MET A 55 0.32 -12.45 -2.43
CA MET A 55 -0.02 -11.09 -2.80
C MET A 55 1.20 -10.32 -3.32
N GLY A 56 0.95 -9.46 -4.30
CA GLY A 56 1.92 -8.50 -4.82
C GLY A 56 1.33 -7.11 -4.84
N PHE A 57 2.13 -6.08 -4.55
CA PHE A 57 1.70 -4.70 -4.72
C PHE A 57 2.69 -3.92 -5.57
N VAL A 58 2.19 -2.95 -6.31
CA VAL A 58 2.99 -2.10 -7.19
C VAL A 58 2.46 -0.67 -7.18
N LEU A 59 3.36 0.30 -7.33
CA LEU A 59 3.02 1.70 -7.59
C LEU A 59 2.87 1.87 -9.09
N ASN A 60 1.66 2.16 -9.57
CA ASN A 60 1.36 2.30 -11.00
C ASN A 60 1.56 3.72 -11.51
N GLY A 61 1.33 4.72 -10.67
CA GLY A 61 1.44 6.11 -11.09
C GLY A 61 1.48 7.11 -9.95
N ILE A 62 1.98 8.31 -10.29
CA ILE A 62 2.00 9.48 -9.41
C ILE A 62 1.45 10.64 -10.22
N THR A 63 0.34 11.24 -9.78
CA THR A 63 -0.33 12.33 -10.48
C THR A 63 -0.48 13.55 -9.57
N TYR A 64 -0.25 14.74 -10.12
CA TYR A 64 -0.45 15.99 -9.41
C TYR A 64 -1.94 16.27 -9.21
N ASP A 65 -2.33 16.62 -7.97
CA ASP A 65 -3.70 16.97 -7.65
C ASP A 65 -3.90 18.48 -7.56
N GLY A 66 -4.34 19.08 -8.67
CA GLY A 66 -4.59 20.52 -8.74
C GLY A 66 -5.75 21.01 -7.87
N THR A 67 -6.66 20.12 -7.45
CA THR A 67 -7.83 20.49 -6.61
C THR A 67 -7.42 20.78 -5.17
N ARG A 68 -6.38 20.12 -4.69
CA ARG A 68 -5.81 20.30 -3.34
C ARG A 68 -4.62 21.28 -3.31
N LYS A 69 -4.39 22.04 -4.40
CA LYS A 69 -3.27 22.98 -4.49
C LYS A 69 -3.32 24.01 -3.36
N LEU A 70 -2.21 24.14 -2.63
CA LEU A 70 -1.99 25.16 -1.63
C LEU A 70 -1.26 26.36 -2.22
N ASN A 71 -1.26 27.49 -1.49
CA ASN A 71 -0.48 28.65 -1.88
C ASN A 71 1.02 28.32 -1.91
N THR A 72 1.67 28.50 -3.06
CA THR A 72 3.09 28.18 -3.28
C THR A 72 4.05 29.06 -2.51
N LEU A 73 3.63 30.27 -2.11
CA LEU A 73 4.42 31.22 -1.32
C LEU A 73 4.22 31.04 0.19
N GLY A 74 3.24 30.23 0.60
CA GLY A 74 2.98 29.95 2.01
C GLY A 74 4.15 29.23 2.66
N GLN A 75 4.50 29.64 3.87
CA GLN A 75 5.59 29.05 4.66
C GLN A 75 5.09 28.71 6.05
N VAL A 76 5.54 27.58 6.56
CA VAL A 76 5.32 27.16 7.94
C VAL A 76 6.63 27.30 8.71
N TYR A 77 6.56 27.80 9.91
CA TYR A 77 7.70 28.01 10.80
C TYR A 77 7.60 27.14 12.04
N ALA A 78 8.71 26.56 12.47
CA ALA A 78 8.82 25.85 13.73
C ALA A 78 10.10 26.24 14.46
N ALA A 79 10.06 26.21 15.80
CA ALA A 79 11.24 26.41 16.61
C ALA A 79 12.21 25.24 16.45
N ASN A 80 13.49 25.53 16.27
CA ASN A 80 14.51 24.47 16.24
C ASN A 80 14.85 24.05 17.67
N THR A 81 14.27 22.96 18.14
CA THR A 81 14.52 22.43 19.49
C THR A 81 15.86 21.74 19.65
N ALA A 82 16.54 21.43 18.54
CA ALA A 82 17.86 20.78 18.54
C ALA A 82 19.03 21.77 18.65
N ALA A 83 18.77 23.06 18.40
CA ALA A 83 19.79 24.10 18.48
C ALA A 83 19.56 24.95 19.73
N SER A 84 20.60 25.21 20.51
CA SER A 84 20.56 25.99 21.76
C SER A 84 20.29 27.48 21.58
N SER A 85 19.96 27.97 20.40
CA SER A 85 19.68 29.39 20.16
C SER A 85 18.80 29.64 18.95
N SER A 86 17.81 30.48 19.12
CA SER A 86 17.08 31.40 18.19
C SER A 86 17.10 31.11 16.66
N THR A 87 17.22 29.85 16.25
CA THR A 87 17.06 29.47 14.85
C THR A 87 15.62 28.99 14.61
N LEU A 88 14.99 29.53 13.57
CA LEU A 88 13.70 29.07 13.07
C LEU A 88 13.91 28.11 11.91
N LEU A 89 13.20 27.00 11.96
CA LEU A 89 13.00 26.13 10.81
C LEU A 89 11.86 26.70 9.97
N LYS A 90 12.06 26.78 8.66
CA LYS A 90 11.04 27.20 7.71
C LYS A 90 10.89 26.18 6.59
N GLN A 91 9.67 25.98 6.17
CA GLN A 91 9.33 25.09 5.08
C GLN A 91 8.21 25.69 4.25
N TYR A 92 8.31 25.58 2.93
CA TYR A 92 7.21 25.96 2.05
C TYR A 92 6.08 24.94 2.14
N ASN A 93 4.88 25.38 1.75
CA ASN A 93 3.73 24.50 1.69
C ASN A 93 4.00 23.27 0.82
N PRO A 94 3.49 22.10 1.21
CA PRO A 94 3.66 20.89 0.44
C PRO A 94 2.86 20.90 -0.86
N VAL A 95 3.29 20.05 -1.77
CA VAL A 95 2.63 19.85 -3.06
C VAL A 95 1.79 18.58 -3.00
N PRO A 96 0.48 18.65 -3.33
CA PRO A 96 -0.40 17.51 -3.29
C PRO A 96 -0.19 16.57 -4.49
N TYR A 97 -0.04 15.30 -4.23
CA TYR A 97 0.04 14.24 -5.23
C TYR A 97 -0.85 13.06 -4.87
N ASN A 98 -1.41 12.44 -5.88
CA ASN A 98 -2.09 11.16 -5.78
C ASN A 98 -1.14 10.06 -6.23
N PHE A 99 -1.07 8.99 -5.43
CA PHE A 99 -0.25 7.81 -5.70
C PHE A 99 -1.20 6.66 -5.95
N ASP A 100 -1.18 6.11 -7.16
CA ASP A 100 -2.02 5.00 -7.56
C ASP A 100 -1.28 3.68 -7.35
N PHE A 101 -1.79 2.86 -6.44
CA PHE A 101 -1.26 1.54 -6.10
C PHE A 101 -2.21 0.45 -6.57
N GLU A 102 -1.63 -0.66 -6.94
CA GLU A 102 -2.36 -1.88 -7.24
C GLU A 102 -1.88 -3.00 -6.31
N LEU A 103 -2.82 -3.68 -5.69
CA LEU A 103 -2.59 -4.90 -4.92
C LEU A 103 -3.22 -6.06 -5.68
N THR A 104 -2.42 -7.07 -5.98
CA THR A 104 -2.87 -8.29 -6.65
C THR A 104 -2.76 -9.47 -5.71
N ALA A 105 -3.82 -10.25 -5.57
CA ALA A 105 -3.82 -11.51 -4.83
C ALA A 105 -4.06 -12.66 -5.80
N ALA A 106 -3.12 -13.61 -5.85
CA ALA A 106 -3.26 -14.85 -6.60
C ALA A 106 -3.62 -15.99 -5.64
N VAL A 107 -4.69 -16.71 -5.95
CA VAL A 107 -5.23 -17.81 -5.13
C VAL A 107 -5.61 -19.01 -5.99
N ASP A 108 -5.64 -20.20 -5.40
CA ASP A 108 -6.09 -21.44 -6.06
C ASP A 108 -7.61 -21.59 -6.02
N ASN A 109 -8.21 -21.06 -4.97
CA ASN A 109 -9.60 -21.26 -4.59
C ASN A 109 -10.33 -19.93 -4.50
N ALA A 110 -11.58 -19.88 -4.95
CA ALA A 110 -12.43 -18.70 -4.80
C ALA A 110 -12.70 -18.36 -3.32
N GLU A 111 -12.77 -19.37 -2.45
CA GLU A 111 -12.96 -19.18 -1.01
C GLU A 111 -11.78 -18.46 -0.37
N ASP A 112 -10.54 -18.83 -0.71
CA ASP A 112 -9.33 -18.15 -0.24
C ASP A 112 -9.31 -16.68 -0.68
N GLY A 113 -9.73 -16.41 -1.94
CA GLY A 113 -9.86 -15.05 -2.46
C GLY A 113 -10.92 -14.23 -1.73
N ALA A 114 -12.07 -14.82 -1.43
CA ALA A 114 -13.13 -14.18 -0.66
C ALA A 114 -12.67 -13.83 0.77
N GLN A 115 -11.91 -14.70 1.44
CA GLN A 115 -11.36 -14.44 2.76
C GLN A 115 -10.36 -13.27 2.75
N ILE A 116 -9.53 -13.16 1.70
CA ILE A 116 -8.64 -11.99 1.53
C ILE A 116 -9.47 -10.73 1.33
N PHE A 117 -10.49 -10.77 0.47
CA PHE A 117 -11.38 -9.65 0.19
C PHE A 117 -12.08 -9.15 1.47
N GLU A 118 -12.64 -10.07 2.27
CA GLU A 118 -13.31 -9.75 3.54
C GLU A 118 -12.38 -9.14 4.58
N GLN A 119 -11.09 -9.40 4.52
CA GLN A 119 -10.10 -8.81 5.42
C GLN A 119 -9.58 -7.44 4.95
N ILE A 120 -9.71 -7.12 3.66
CA ILE A 120 -9.23 -5.84 3.09
C ILE A 120 -10.34 -4.80 3.05
N VAL A 121 -11.47 -5.12 2.42
CA VAL A 121 -12.50 -4.14 2.06
C VAL A 121 -13.15 -3.43 3.24
N PRO A 122 -13.42 -4.05 4.39
CA PRO A 122 -14.07 -3.39 5.51
C PRO A 122 -13.28 -2.21 6.10
N PHE A 123 -11.97 -2.13 5.87
CA PHE A 123 -11.16 -0.99 6.30
C PHE A 123 -11.40 0.27 5.45
N PHE A 124 -11.96 0.10 4.24
CA PHE A 124 -12.18 1.18 3.28
C PHE A 124 -13.65 1.52 3.15
N THR A 125 -14.15 2.44 3.99
CA THR A 125 -15.56 2.86 4.00
C THR A 125 -15.71 4.39 3.91
N PRO A 126 -15.52 5.01 2.77
CA PRO A 126 -14.82 4.63 1.54
C PRO A 126 -13.31 4.82 1.62
N GLU A 127 -12.78 5.46 2.65
CA GLU A 127 -11.36 5.77 2.82
C GLU A 127 -10.82 5.27 4.17
N PHE A 128 -9.56 4.92 4.15
CA PHE A 128 -8.77 4.61 5.34
C PHE A 128 -7.74 5.72 5.57
N THR A 129 -7.79 6.37 6.73
CA THR A 129 -6.90 7.49 7.05
C THR A 129 -5.78 7.05 7.97
N VAL A 130 -4.55 7.41 7.61
CA VAL A 130 -3.34 7.13 8.38
C VAL A 130 -2.58 8.42 8.66
N SER A 131 -2.27 8.68 9.94
CA SER A 131 -1.39 9.80 10.33
C SER A 131 0.07 9.36 10.19
N VAL A 132 0.82 10.04 9.33
CA VAL A 132 2.23 9.74 9.09
C VAL A 132 3.10 10.95 9.43
N ASN A 133 4.17 10.74 10.21
CA ASN A 133 5.13 11.81 10.49
C ASN A 133 6.06 12.01 9.30
N LEU A 134 5.69 12.91 8.38
CA LEU A 134 6.43 13.15 7.14
C LEU A 134 7.66 14.05 7.35
N VAL A 135 7.58 15.01 8.28
CA VAL A 135 8.69 15.92 8.58
C VAL A 135 8.93 15.94 10.09
N PRO A 136 9.73 14.99 10.62
CA PRO A 136 9.97 14.86 12.06
C PRO A 136 10.56 16.12 12.71
N SER A 137 11.43 16.84 12.00
CA SER A 137 12.08 18.07 12.48
C SER A 137 11.11 19.23 12.73
N MET A 138 9.94 19.21 12.08
CA MET A 138 8.89 20.23 12.25
C MET A 138 7.62 19.67 12.91
N ASN A 139 7.64 18.40 13.32
CA ASN A 139 6.49 17.68 13.88
C ASN A 139 5.24 17.72 12.99
N VAL A 140 5.45 17.68 11.66
CA VAL A 140 4.36 17.70 10.67
C VAL A 140 3.83 16.28 10.49
N LYS A 141 2.61 16.04 10.99
CA LYS A 141 1.91 14.76 10.94
C LYS A 141 0.59 14.91 10.18
N PRO A 142 0.62 14.99 8.85
CA PRO A 142 -0.62 15.06 8.10
C PRO A 142 -1.35 13.71 8.12
N ASP A 143 -2.66 13.79 8.03
CA ASP A 143 -3.51 12.64 7.79
C ASP A 143 -3.53 12.35 6.29
N ILE A 144 -3.20 11.11 5.94
CA ILE A 144 -3.14 10.64 4.56
C ILE A 144 -4.29 9.69 4.35
N SER A 145 -5.17 10.02 3.40
CA SER A 145 -6.30 9.17 3.03
C SER A 145 -5.89 8.18 1.93
N ILE A 146 -6.23 6.93 2.13
CA ILE A 146 -6.10 5.85 1.15
C ILE A 146 -7.52 5.42 0.77
N ILE A 147 -7.84 5.48 -0.51
CA ILE A 147 -9.16 5.16 -1.06
C ILE A 147 -9.06 3.88 -1.88
N LEU A 148 -9.98 2.96 -1.68
CA LEU A 148 -10.17 1.81 -2.56
C LEU A 148 -11.09 2.22 -3.72
N ASN A 149 -10.54 2.33 -4.92
CA ASN A 149 -11.26 2.78 -6.11
C ASN A 149 -11.96 1.64 -6.84
N SER A 150 -11.33 0.48 -6.93
CA SER A 150 -11.84 -0.64 -7.72
C SER A 150 -11.38 -1.98 -7.16
N THR A 151 -12.20 -2.99 -7.38
CA THR A 151 -11.84 -4.39 -7.16
C THR A 151 -12.30 -5.19 -8.37
N THR A 152 -11.41 -5.96 -8.97
CA THR A 152 -11.69 -6.85 -10.09
C THR A 152 -11.23 -8.25 -9.80
N THR A 153 -11.94 -9.24 -10.35
CA THR A 153 -11.60 -10.65 -10.23
C THR A 153 -11.48 -11.25 -11.63
N GLU A 154 -10.37 -11.90 -11.88
CA GLU A 154 -10.10 -12.63 -13.12
C GLU A 154 -9.93 -14.10 -12.78
N ASP A 155 -10.77 -14.96 -13.36
CA ASP A 155 -10.66 -16.41 -13.24
C ASP A 155 -10.12 -16.94 -14.59
N SER A 156 -8.86 -17.32 -14.61
CA SER A 156 -8.22 -17.86 -15.81
C SER A 156 -8.34 -19.38 -15.80
N TYR A 157 -9.41 -19.87 -16.43
CA TYR A 157 -9.59 -21.29 -16.71
C TYR A 157 -9.27 -21.55 -18.19
N GLU A 158 -8.01 -21.77 -18.53
CA GLU A 158 -7.62 -22.34 -19.83
C GLU A 158 -7.59 -23.86 -19.72
N GLY A 159 -8.58 -24.47 -20.30
CA GLY A 159 -9.08 -25.82 -20.34
C GLY A 159 -8.13 -27.01 -20.53
N ASP A 160 -6.94 -27.04 -19.97
CA ASP A 160 -6.12 -28.23 -19.91
C ASP A 160 -6.00 -28.69 -18.44
N PHE A 161 -6.31 -29.98 -18.18
CA PHE A 161 -6.25 -30.60 -16.84
C PHE A 161 -4.85 -30.58 -16.20
N THR A 162 -3.83 -30.18 -16.94
CA THR A 162 -2.45 -30.05 -16.46
C THR A 162 -2.11 -28.64 -15.97
N THR A 163 -2.93 -27.63 -16.31
CA THR A 163 -2.68 -26.24 -15.95
C THR A 163 -3.35 -25.94 -14.60
N ARG A 164 -2.57 -25.44 -13.64
CA ARG A 164 -3.08 -25.04 -12.32
C ARG A 164 -4.03 -23.85 -12.49
N ARG A 165 -5.22 -23.95 -11.93
CA ARG A 165 -6.19 -22.85 -11.89
C ARG A 165 -5.63 -21.70 -11.04
N GLU A 166 -5.64 -20.51 -11.59
CA GLU A 166 -5.22 -19.29 -10.91
C GLU A 166 -6.39 -18.29 -10.92
N ILE A 167 -6.84 -17.90 -9.75
CA ILE A 167 -7.84 -16.83 -9.59
C ILE A 167 -7.09 -15.59 -9.10
N ILE A 168 -7.25 -14.49 -9.81
CA ILE A 168 -6.53 -13.25 -9.55
C ILE A 168 -7.53 -12.19 -9.09
N TRP A 169 -7.31 -11.68 -7.89
CA TRP A 169 -8.02 -10.52 -7.36
C TRP A 169 -7.13 -9.30 -7.45
N THR A 170 -7.64 -8.22 -8.03
CA THR A 170 -6.90 -6.97 -8.18
C THR A 170 -7.66 -5.84 -7.48
N PHE A 171 -6.97 -5.12 -6.59
CA PHE A 171 -7.50 -4.00 -5.84
C PHE A 171 -6.75 -2.74 -6.25
N GLY A 172 -7.47 -1.73 -6.74
CA GLY A 172 -6.92 -0.43 -7.09
C GLY A 172 -7.08 0.56 -5.94
N PHE A 173 -5.96 1.07 -5.43
CA PHE A 173 -5.93 2.06 -4.35
C PHE A 173 -5.35 3.38 -4.83
N GLN A 174 -5.90 4.47 -4.31
CA GLN A 174 -5.35 5.81 -4.46
C GLN A 174 -5.01 6.39 -3.10
N LEU A 175 -3.75 6.75 -2.91
CA LEU A 175 -3.27 7.43 -1.72
C LEU A 175 -3.15 8.93 -2.01
N LYS A 176 -3.82 9.76 -1.23
CA LYS A 176 -3.78 11.23 -1.33
C LYS A 176 -2.67 11.77 -0.44
N GLY A 177 -1.45 11.85 -1.00
CA GLY A 177 -0.27 12.28 -0.27
C GLY A 177 0.11 13.73 -0.52
N TYR A 178 1.15 14.16 0.22
CA TYR A 178 1.80 15.45 0.08
C TYR A 178 3.30 15.26 -0.01
N ILE A 179 3.94 15.95 -0.93
CA ILE A 179 5.40 16.00 -1.03
C ILE A 179 5.86 17.32 -0.44
N TYR A 180 6.68 17.24 0.60
CA TYR A 180 7.22 18.38 1.31
C TYR A 180 8.59 18.78 0.74
N PRO A 181 8.82 20.09 0.49
CA PRO A 181 10.15 20.57 0.14
C PRO A 181 11.08 20.54 1.36
N ASP A 182 12.37 20.75 1.10
CA ASP A 182 13.41 20.75 2.13
C ASP A 182 13.15 21.78 3.22
N VAL A 183 13.46 21.41 4.46
CA VAL A 183 13.43 22.31 5.62
C VAL A 183 14.68 23.18 5.61
N LYS A 184 14.50 24.50 5.66
CA LYS A 184 15.60 25.46 5.74
C LYS A 184 15.66 26.06 7.13
N SER A 185 16.87 26.22 7.67
CA SER A 185 17.12 26.95 8.92
C SER A 185 17.47 28.41 8.62
N GLY A 186 16.95 29.35 9.40
CA GLY A 186 17.27 30.76 9.32
C GLY A 186 17.48 31.37 10.70
N SER A 187 18.38 32.36 10.83
CA SER A 187 18.53 33.13 12.06
C SER A 187 17.34 34.06 12.26
N VAL A 188 16.87 34.17 13.48
CA VAL A 188 15.89 35.22 13.86
C VAL A 188 16.65 36.50 14.13
N THR A 189 16.38 37.56 13.35
CA THR A 189 16.86 38.90 13.68
C THR A 189 16.01 39.40 14.85
N LYS A 190 16.59 39.48 16.03
CA LYS A 190 15.96 40.18 17.15
C LYS A 190 16.21 41.69 16.89
N SER A 191 15.15 42.42 16.59
CA SER A 191 15.22 43.89 16.71
C SER A 191 15.33 44.23 18.18
N VAL A 192 16.33 45.04 18.52
CA VAL A 192 16.50 45.65 19.83
C VAL A 192 15.56 46.84 19.92
#